data_db01d9b15a2d95fe5238f9897c433692
#
_entry.id   db01d9b15a2d95fe5238f9897c433692
#
_cell.length_a   1.000
_cell.length_b   1.000
_cell.length_c   1.000
_cell.angle_alpha   90.00
_cell.angle_beta   90.00
_cell.angle_gamma   90.00
#
_symmetry.space_group_name_H-M   'P 1'
#
loop_
_entity.id
_entity.type
_entity.pdbx_description
1 polymer ?
#
loop_
_entity_poly.entity_id
_entity_poly.type
_entity_poly.pdbx_seq_one_letter_code
_entity_poly.pdbx_strand_id
1 'polypeptide(L)'
;MSGGISGNYALPPSSYGTLGELIQGASSVQTQLDSLAQQASTGNVSQTYSGLGAGALSDLNLNAEIAQNNTYVANITSANTNIGITQTVMNQLSKIASGISSQLDNITGTSVSTLAEQAQNDLQQVANLLDTQNGTNYIFAGQDASNPPVPNPGNILSSPFFTQIQTAVGNLATNGAATTIATTLGIASSNTLPSVGGTSPFSSALSPPPANFQASIETGPGQSASVGLLASANTYVTSSGPYTTGSYMRDLMHGLAVIGSLTSTSANAPGFTGLISDVQTSLTGAISAMANEEGGLGATQDSLTASSTTLGNVTTALQTQVSSIQDVNMAQTLSNLTMVQTQLQASFKLIASVQSLSLANYV
;
A
#
# COMPACT_ATOMS: atom_id res chain seq x y z
N MET A 1 -38.73 -96.73 17.77
CA MET A 1 -38.39 -95.82 16.70
C MET A 1 -39.18 -94.55 16.86
N SER A 2 -38.58 -93.54 17.41
CA SER A 2 -39.19 -92.24 17.67
C SER A 2 -38.74 -91.25 16.55
N GLY A 3 -39.70 -90.84 15.72
CA GLY A 3 -39.47 -89.84 14.68
C GLY A 3 -39.85 -88.45 15.24
N GLY A 4 -38.87 -87.66 15.61
CA GLY A 4 -39.10 -86.28 16.02
C GLY A 4 -39.29 -85.39 14.79
N ILE A 5 -40.46 -84.74 14.72
CA ILE A 5 -40.74 -83.68 13.73
C ILE A 5 -40.24 -82.36 14.31
N SER A 6 -39.12 -81.91 13.76
CA SER A 6 -38.59 -80.55 14.01
C SER A 6 -39.34 -79.54 13.11
N GLY A 7 -40.42 -78.99 13.65
CA GLY A 7 -41.15 -77.90 13.03
C GLY A 7 -40.36 -76.60 13.19
N ASN A 8 -39.72 -76.10 12.11
CA ASN A 8 -39.12 -74.79 12.08
C ASN A 8 -40.24 -73.74 11.96
N TYR A 9 -40.78 -73.25 13.08
CA TYR A 9 -41.66 -72.11 13.06
C TYR A 9 -40.80 -70.85 12.85
N ALA A 10 -40.70 -70.40 11.59
CA ALA A 10 -40.28 -69.05 11.32
C ALA A 10 -41.33 -68.11 11.97
N LEU A 11 -40.95 -67.46 13.03
CA LEU A 11 -41.73 -66.36 13.58
C LEU A 11 -41.91 -65.29 12.48
N PRO A 12 -43.14 -64.78 12.25
CA PRO A 12 -43.35 -63.66 11.38
C PRO A 12 -42.53 -62.45 11.89
N PRO A 13 -41.93 -61.66 10.99
CA PRO A 13 -41.21 -60.44 11.42
C PRO A 13 -42.16 -59.64 12.31
N SER A 14 -41.72 -59.41 13.51
CA SER A 14 -42.57 -58.73 14.53
C SER A 14 -42.96 -57.35 13.97
N SER A 15 -44.25 -57.02 14.08
CA SER A 15 -44.79 -55.71 13.67
C SER A 15 -44.05 -54.53 14.33
N TYR A 16 -43.31 -54.78 15.42
CA TYR A 16 -42.41 -53.86 16.07
C TYR A 16 -41.15 -53.54 15.26
N GLY A 17 -40.63 -54.49 14.43
CA GLY A 17 -39.49 -54.24 13.55
C GLY A 17 -39.85 -53.31 12.40
N THR A 18 -41.01 -53.53 11.77
CA THR A 18 -41.50 -52.69 10.66
C THR A 18 -41.90 -51.28 11.13
N LEU A 19 -42.47 -51.15 12.34
CA LEU A 19 -42.76 -49.84 12.93
C LEU A 19 -41.48 -49.09 13.26
N GLY A 20 -40.46 -49.76 13.78
CA GLY A 20 -39.13 -49.18 14.04
C GLY A 20 -38.46 -48.65 12.75
N GLU A 21 -38.50 -49.43 11.68
CA GLU A 21 -37.98 -49.02 10.37
C GLU A 21 -38.73 -47.80 9.79
N LEU A 22 -40.07 -47.73 9.95
CA LEU A 22 -40.87 -46.59 9.50
C LEU A 22 -40.59 -45.33 10.32
N ILE A 23 -40.40 -45.44 11.62
CA ILE A 23 -40.03 -44.29 12.49
C ILE A 23 -38.64 -43.79 12.15
N GLN A 24 -37.67 -44.69 11.91
CA GLN A 24 -36.34 -44.33 11.51
C GLN A 24 -36.33 -43.65 10.12
N GLY A 25 -37.15 -44.17 9.18
CA GLY A 25 -37.34 -43.54 7.86
C GLY A 25 -37.96 -42.13 7.99
N ALA A 26 -39.01 -41.96 8.82
CA ALA A 26 -39.59 -40.63 9.04
C ALA A 26 -38.61 -39.65 9.68
N SER A 27 -37.78 -40.10 10.62
CA SER A 27 -36.73 -39.27 11.25
C SER A 27 -35.67 -38.84 10.23
N SER A 28 -35.25 -39.71 9.30
CA SER A 28 -34.29 -39.34 8.23
C SER A 28 -34.89 -38.32 7.25
N VAL A 29 -36.19 -38.46 6.91
CA VAL A 29 -36.91 -37.48 6.07
C VAL A 29 -37.04 -36.14 6.78
N GLN A 30 -37.24 -36.12 8.09
CA GLN A 30 -37.27 -34.90 8.88
C GLN A 30 -35.89 -34.18 8.89
N THR A 31 -34.82 -34.91 9.11
CA THR A 31 -33.46 -34.36 9.03
C THR A 31 -33.17 -33.76 7.66
N GLN A 32 -33.63 -34.41 6.58
CA GLN A 32 -33.49 -33.87 5.22
C GLN A 32 -34.35 -32.63 5.00
N LEU A 33 -35.56 -32.56 5.58
CA LEU A 33 -36.43 -31.39 5.55
C LEU A 33 -35.74 -30.20 6.23
N ASP A 34 -35.18 -30.40 7.43
CA ASP A 34 -34.51 -29.37 8.21
C ASP A 34 -33.28 -28.82 7.45
N SER A 35 -32.51 -29.71 6.81
CA SER A 35 -31.39 -29.33 5.97
C SER A 35 -31.82 -28.50 4.76
N LEU A 36 -32.86 -28.92 4.02
CA LEU A 36 -33.40 -28.19 2.87
C LEU A 36 -34.04 -26.85 3.28
N ALA A 37 -34.68 -26.77 4.44
CA ALA A 37 -35.22 -25.53 4.98
C ALA A 37 -34.11 -24.54 5.33
N GLN A 38 -32.99 -25.02 5.87
CA GLN A 38 -31.84 -24.23 6.18
C GLN A 38 -31.18 -23.73 4.87
N GLN A 39 -30.98 -24.59 3.86
CA GLN A 39 -30.47 -24.22 2.55
C GLN A 39 -31.37 -23.20 1.87
N ALA A 40 -32.67 -23.35 1.90
CA ALA A 40 -33.65 -22.41 1.35
C ALA A 40 -33.63 -21.06 2.07
N SER A 41 -33.36 -21.05 3.38
CA SER A 41 -33.28 -19.83 4.18
C SER A 41 -31.96 -19.05 3.97
N THR A 42 -30.84 -19.76 3.83
CA THR A 42 -29.51 -19.16 3.77
C THR A 42 -29.00 -18.97 2.34
N GLY A 43 -29.52 -19.69 1.38
CA GLY A 43 -29.04 -19.75 0.00
C GLY A 43 -27.79 -20.60 -0.19
N ASN A 44 -27.23 -21.17 0.90
CA ASN A 44 -25.98 -21.93 0.87
C ASN A 44 -26.23 -23.44 1.03
N VAL A 45 -25.39 -24.24 0.36
CA VAL A 45 -25.38 -25.71 0.51
C VAL A 45 -25.15 -26.12 1.97
N SER A 46 -24.23 -25.45 2.65
CA SER A 46 -23.95 -25.63 4.08
C SER A 46 -23.28 -24.38 4.67
N GLN A 47 -23.49 -24.18 5.97
CA GLN A 47 -22.78 -23.15 6.74
C GLN A 47 -21.43 -23.62 7.30
N THR A 48 -21.08 -24.89 7.10
CA THR A 48 -19.84 -25.48 7.58
C THR A 48 -19.10 -26.18 6.47
N TYR A 49 -17.76 -26.15 6.50
CA TYR A 49 -16.92 -26.84 5.52
C TYR A 49 -17.22 -28.34 5.44
N SER A 50 -17.54 -29.00 6.55
CA SER A 50 -17.87 -30.42 6.56
C SER A 50 -19.12 -30.73 5.72
N GLY A 51 -20.07 -29.80 5.65
CA GLY A 51 -21.29 -29.94 4.86
C GLY A 51 -21.12 -29.66 3.37
N LEU A 52 -19.99 -29.05 2.93
CA LEU A 52 -19.63 -28.86 1.54
C LEU A 52 -19.03 -30.13 0.89
N GLY A 53 -18.74 -31.17 1.68
CA GLY A 53 -18.24 -32.45 1.19
C GLY A 53 -16.93 -32.28 0.37
N ALA A 54 -16.95 -32.79 -0.87
CA ALA A 54 -15.78 -32.73 -1.77
C ALA A 54 -15.38 -31.28 -2.14
N GLY A 55 -16.30 -30.33 -2.04
CA GLY A 55 -16.03 -28.90 -2.34
C GLY A 55 -15.28 -28.15 -1.22
N ALA A 56 -15.26 -28.67 0.02
CA ALA A 56 -14.73 -28.00 1.20
C ALA A 56 -13.27 -27.58 1.07
N LEU A 57 -12.39 -28.44 0.52
CA LEU A 57 -10.98 -28.12 0.34
C LEU A 57 -10.76 -27.04 -0.73
N SER A 58 -11.53 -27.13 -1.83
CA SER A 58 -11.48 -26.14 -2.90
C SER A 58 -11.94 -24.77 -2.39
N ASP A 59 -13.05 -24.73 -1.65
CA ASP A 59 -13.59 -23.51 -1.06
C ASP A 59 -12.60 -22.85 -0.09
N LEU A 60 -11.97 -23.65 0.77
CA LEU A 60 -10.95 -23.15 1.71
C LEU A 60 -9.75 -22.52 0.97
N ASN A 61 -9.25 -23.18 -0.08
CA ASN A 61 -8.13 -22.68 -0.87
C ASN A 61 -8.50 -21.38 -1.63
N LEU A 62 -9.68 -21.34 -2.25
CA LEU A 62 -10.17 -20.15 -2.97
C LEU A 62 -10.36 -18.96 -2.03
N ASN A 63 -10.92 -19.16 -0.86
CA ASN A 63 -11.08 -18.10 0.13
C ASN A 63 -9.73 -17.59 0.65
N ALA A 64 -8.73 -18.47 0.82
CA ALA A 64 -7.37 -18.07 1.19
C ALA A 64 -6.73 -17.20 0.09
N GLU A 65 -6.89 -17.57 -1.18
CA GLU A 65 -6.39 -16.81 -2.34
C GLU A 65 -7.09 -15.46 -2.47
N ILE A 66 -8.41 -15.40 -2.28
CA ILE A 66 -9.19 -14.15 -2.23
C ILE A 66 -8.67 -13.22 -1.12
N ALA A 67 -8.45 -13.75 0.08
CA ALA A 67 -7.92 -12.97 1.19
C ALA A 67 -6.52 -12.41 0.90
N GLN A 68 -5.67 -13.21 0.28
CA GLN A 68 -4.33 -12.79 -0.13
C GLN A 68 -4.38 -11.69 -1.20
N ASN A 69 -5.21 -11.85 -2.23
CA ASN A 69 -5.39 -10.84 -3.28
C ASN A 69 -5.93 -9.52 -2.70
N ASN A 70 -6.88 -9.59 -1.77
CA ASN A 70 -7.39 -8.40 -1.08
C ASN A 70 -6.29 -7.69 -0.26
N THR A 71 -5.35 -8.43 0.33
CA THR A 71 -4.19 -7.85 1.02
C THR A 71 -3.27 -7.11 0.02
N TYR A 72 -3.00 -7.68 -1.14
CA TYR A 72 -2.22 -7.00 -2.17
C TYR A 72 -2.91 -5.72 -2.68
N VAL A 73 -4.22 -5.76 -2.91
CA VAL A 73 -5.00 -4.57 -3.30
C VAL A 73 -4.94 -3.49 -2.21
N ALA A 74 -5.00 -3.85 -0.93
CA ALA A 74 -4.87 -2.92 0.18
C ALA A 74 -3.47 -2.29 0.25
N ASN A 75 -2.41 -3.07 0.03
CA ASN A 75 -1.03 -2.58 -0.06
C ASN A 75 -0.87 -1.58 -1.20
N ILE A 76 -1.39 -1.92 -2.39
CA ILE A 76 -1.36 -1.04 -3.57
C ILE A 76 -2.12 0.26 -3.30
N THR A 77 -3.29 0.20 -2.65
CA THR A 77 -4.09 1.38 -2.30
C THR A 77 -3.32 2.31 -1.35
N SER A 78 -2.65 1.74 -0.35
CA SER A 78 -1.81 2.50 0.59
C SER A 78 -0.62 3.14 -0.12
N ALA A 79 0.03 2.42 -1.04
CA ALA A 79 1.13 2.95 -1.85
C ALA A 79 0.68 4.09 -2.77
N ASN A 80 -0.45 3.94 -3.45
CA ASN A 80 -1.01 4.99 -4.30
C ASN A 80 -1.35 6.26 -3.49
N THR A 81 -1.83 6.11 -2.26
CA THR A 81 -2.04 7.23 -1.34
C THR A 81 -0.71 7.94 -1.01
N ASN A 82 0.34 7.19 -0.69
CA ASN A 82 1.66 7.75 -0.42
C ASN A 82 2.23 8.46 -1.65
N ILE A 83 2.09 7.87 -2.85
CA ILE A 83 2.50 8.50 -4.11
C ILE A 83 1.76 9.83 -4.33
N GLY A 84 0.46 9.89 -4.09
CA GLY A 84 -0.33 11.11 -4.22
C GLY A 84 0.13 12.23 -3.25
N ILE A 85 0.46 11.88 -2.00
CA ILE A 85 1.05 12.84 -1.05
C ILE A 85 2.43 13.28 -1.54
N THR A 86 3.27 12.36 -1.99
CA THR A 86 4.61 12.65 -2.52
C THR A 86 4.53 13.61 -3.71
N GLN A 87 3.63 13.39 -4.68
CA GLN A 87 3.40 14.29 -5.81
C GLN A 87 2.97 15.69 -5.35
N THR A 88 2.10 15.76 -4.34
CA THR A 88 1.67 17.05 -3.76
C THR A 88 2.86 17.83 -3.18
N VAL A 89 3.74 17.16 -2.45
CA VAL A 89 4.97 17.78 -1.89
C VAL A 89 5.93 18.17 -3.00
N MET A 90 6.16 17.29 -3.98
CA MET A 90 7.03 17.58 -5.14
C MET A 90 6.57 18.83 -5.89
N ASN A 91 5.26 18.97 -6.12
CA ASN A 91 4.68 20.17 -6.72
C ASN A 91 4.95 21.45 -5.89
N GLN A 92 4.95 21.34 -4.56
CA GLN A 92 5.29 22.48 -3.69
C GLN A 92 6.80 22.82 -3.77
N LEU A 93 7.66 21.80 -3.74
CA LEU A 93 9.11 21.98 -3.92
C LEU A 93 9.46 22.61 -5.27
N SER A 94 8.81 22.15 -6.35
CA SER A 94 8.95 22.70 -7.69
C SER A 94 8.52 24.17 -7.78
N LYS A 95 7.43 24.55 -7.09
CA LYS A 95 6.99 25.96 -6.99
C LYS A 95 7.99 26.82 -6.24
N ILE A 96 8.56 26.34 -5.13
CA ILE A 96 9.61 27.04 -4.40
C ILE A 96 10.82 27.25 -5.31
N ALA A 97 11.30 26.18 -5.95
CA ALA A 97 12.44 26.25 -6.87
C ALA A 97 12.22 27.24 -8.01
N SER A 98 11.05 27.17 -8.68
CA SER A 98 10.70 28.07 -9.79
C SER A 98 10.50 29.51 -9.34
N GLY A 99 9.91 29.70 -8.16
CA GLY A 99 9.69 31.04 -7.56
C GLY A 99 11.00 31.75 -7.27
N ILE A 100 11.94 31.05 -6.65
CA ILE A 100 13.26 31.63 -6.35
C ILE A 100 14.09 31.83 -7.63
N SER A 101 14.06 30.85 -8.57
CA SER A 101 14.79 30.94 -9.83
C SER A 101 14.36 32.14 -10.67
N SER A 102 13.06 32.45 -10.74
CA SER A 102 12.54 33.58 -11.51
C SER A 102 12.93 34.94 -10.92
N GLN A 103 13.20 35.02 -9.62
CA GLN A 103 13.65 36.25 -8.96
C GLN A 103 15.15 36.52 -9.19
N LEU A 104 15.94 35.48 -9.48
CA LEU A 104 17.37 35.63 -9.79
C LEU A 104 17.62 36.40 -11.11
N ASP A 105 16.68 36.32 -12.05
CA ASP A 105 16.80 37.04 -13.34
C ASP A 105 16.84 38.56 -13.17
N ASN A 106 16.27 39.08 -12.09
CA ASN A 106 16.12 40.50 -11.84
C ASN A 106 16.81 40.98 -10.54
N ILE A 107 17.75 40.17 -10.02
CA ILE A 107 18.43 40.49 -8.76
C ILE A 107 19.29 41.76 -8.90
N THR A 108 19.06 42.70 -7.99
CA THR A 108 19.83 43.94 -7.84
C THR A 108 20.38 44.04 -6.42
N GLY A 109 21.40 44.88 -6.22
CA GLY A 109 22.04 45.03 -4.93
C GLY A 109 21.05 45.41 -3.78
N THR A 110 19.96 46.12 -4.10
CA THR A 110 18.93 46.51 -3.12
C THR A 110 17.92 45.39 -2.82
N SER A 111 17.71 44.40 -3.72
CA SER A 111 16.79 43.28 -3.53
C SER A 111 17.44 42.05 -2.91
N VAL A 112 18.78 41.99 -2.81
CA VAL A 112 19.54 40.83 -2.34
C VAL A 112 19.14 40.42 -0.92
N SER A 113 19.01 41.36 0.01
CA SER A 113 18.67 41.04 1.42
C SER A 113 17.27 40.45 1.54
N THR A 114 16.28 40.98 0.81
CA THR A 114 14.91 40.46 0.82
C THR A 114 14.85 39.06 0.21
N LEU A 115 15.57 38.85 -0.91
CA LEU A 115 15.65 37.54 -1.56
C LEU A 115 16.38 36.51 -0.68
N ALA A 116 17.43 36.94 0.04
CA ALA A 116 18.13 36.08 0.99
C ALA A 116 17.22 35.64 2.16
N GLU A 117 16.45 36.55 2.74
CA GLU A 117 15.47 36.21 3.76
C GLU A 117 14.40 35.26 3.25
N GLN A 118 13.89 35.49 2.05
CA GLN A 118 12.93 34.57 1.43
C GLN A 118 13.57 33.19 1.22
N ALA A 119 14.79 33.10 0.66
CA ALA A 119 15.47 31.82 0.44
C ALA A 119 15.75 31.07 1.77
N GLN A 120 16.02 31.77 2.87
CA GLN A 120 16.13 31.15 4.19
C GLN A 120 14.81 30.54 4.65
N ASN A 121 13.70 31.27 4.50
CA ASN A 121 12.36 30.76 4.82
C ASN A 121 11.99 29.57 3.93
N ASP A 122 12.29 29.67 2.63
CA ASP A 122 12.05 28.61 1.65
C ASP A 122 12.89 27.36 1.97
N LEU A 123 14.15 27.52 2.42
CA LEU A 123 14.98 26.38 2.86
C LEU A 123 14.40 25.66 4.07
N GLN A 124 13.90 26.42 5.07
CA GLN A 124 13.19 25.83 6.21
C GLN A 124 11.92 25.10 5.77
N GLN A 125 11.17 25.71 4.84
CA GLN A 125 9.97 25.09 4.30
C GLN A 125 10.30 23.80 3.52
N VAL A 126 11.33 23.79 2.69
CA VAL A 126 11.81 22.58 2.00
C VAL A 126 12.18 21.48 3.00
N ALA A 127 12.95 21.81 4.04
CA ALA A 127 13.32 20.85 5.07
C ALA A 127 12.08 20.25 5.78
N ASN A 128 11.07 21.09 6.12
CA ASN A 128 9.81 20.62 6.70
C ASN A 128 8.97 19.77 5.69
N LEU A 129 8.97 20.12 4.40
CA LEU A 129 8.26 19.36 3.38
C LEU A 129 8.87 17.98 3.18
N LEU A 130 10.19 17.83 3.30
CA LEU A 130 10.87 16.54 3.25
C LEU A 130 10.53 15.65 4.45
N ASP A 131 10.09 16.23 5.57
CA ASP A 131 9.62 15.53 6.77
C ASP A 131 8.10 15.30 6.77
N THR A 132 7.44 15.37 5.60
CA THR A 132 6.01 15.06 5.49
C THR A 132 5.73 13.62 5.86
N GLN A 133 4.66 13.43 6.64
CA GLN A 133 4.21 12.11 7.11
C GLN A 133 2.88 11.70 6.50
N ASN A 134 2.69 10.39 6.37
CA ASN A 134 1.39 9.76 6.24
C ASN A 134 1.17 8.85 7.46
N GLY A 135 0.29 9.26 8.36
CA GLY A 135 0.16 8.63 9.68
C GLY A 135 1.43 8.83 10.50
N THR A 136 2.15 7.76 10.81
CA THR A 136 3.40 7.76 11.58
C THR A 136 4.65 7.64 10.71
N ASN A 137 4.50 7.50 9.39
CA ASN A 137 5.60 7.20 8.49
C ASN A 137 6.00 8.41 7.65
N TYR A 138 7.29 8.72 7.62
CA TYR A 138 7.88 9.74 6.76
C TYR A 138 7.98 9.23 5.32
N ILE A 139 7.39 9.96 4.37
CA ILE A 139 7.24 9.51 2.98
C ILE A 139 8.54 9.58 2.15
N PHE A 140 9.53 10.40 2.56
CA PHE A 140 10.83 10.55 1.90
C PHE A 140 11.97 9.82 2.62
N ALA A 141 11.68 9.04 3.66
CA ALA A 141 12.66 8.32 4.47
C ALA A 141 13.04 6.93 3.90
N GLY A 142 12.37 6.46 2.84
CA GLY A 142 12.57 5.13 2.31
C GLY A 142 12.20 4.02 3.29
N GLN A 143 13.12 3.09 3.55
CA GLN A 143 12.89 1.99 4.49
C GLN A 143 12.97 2.42 5.98
N ASP A 144 13.54 3.59 6.27
CA ASP A 144 13.64 4.14 7.64
C ASP A 144 12.44 5.07 7.96
N ALA A 145 11.23 4.65 7.60
CA ALA A 145 10.02 5.46 7.65
C ALA A 145 9.66 6.01 9.05
N SER A 146 10.25 5.49 10.12
CA SER A 146 10.01 5.94 11.51
C SER A 146 10.85 7.15 11.90
N ASN A 147 11.89 7.48 11.15
CA ASN A 147 12.81 8.58 11.45
C ASN A 147 12.69 9.71 10.42
N PRO A 148 12.75 10.99 10.86
CA PRO A 148 12.65 12.11 9.94
C PRO A 148 13.83 12.14 8.97
N PRO A 149 13.59 12.36 7.67
CA PRO A 149 14.63 12.57 6.65
C PRO A 149 15.59 13.71 7.01
N VAL A 150 15.08 14.82 7.56
CA VAL A 150 15.84 15.97 8.03
C VAL A 150 15.63 16.16 9.53
N PRO A 151 16.50 15.61 10.41
CA PRO A 151 16.26 15.52 11.85
C PRO A 151 15.97 16.85 12.58
N ASN A 152 16.41 17.99 12.03
CA ASN A 152 16.22 19.30 12.63
C ASN A 152 15.82 20.36 11.60
N PRO A 153 14.65 20.26 10.96
CA PRO A 153 14.25 21.15 9.87
C PRO A 153 14.13 22.62 10.31
N GLY A 154 13.60 22.87 11.52
CA GLY A 154 13.46 24.22 12.07
C GLY A 154 14.80 24.93 12.39
N ASN A 155 15.88 24.17 12.55
CA ASN A 155 17.22 24.68 12.85
C ASN A 155 18.19 24.56 11.66
N ILE A 156 17.69 24.35 10.45
CA ILE A 156 18.52 24.15 9.25
C ILE A 156 19.49 25.33 9.02
N LEU A 157 19.07 26.57 9.33
CA LEU A 157 19.89 27.78 9.18
C LEU A 157 21.03 27.86 10.21
N SER A 158 20.99 27.11 11.29
CA SER A 158 22.06 26.99 12.27
C SER A 158 22.89 25.73 12.08
N SER A 159 22.56 24.91 11.09
CA SER A 159 23.28 23.67 10.80
C SER A 159 24.64 23.91 10.17
N PRO A 160 25.59 22.98 10.27
CA PRO A 160 26.85 23.04 9.56
C PRO A 160 26.68 23.12 8.04
N PHE A 161 25.60 22.56 7.50
CA PHE A 161 25.23 22.70 6.08
C PHE A 161 25.13 24.17 5.67
N PHE A 162 24.27 24.94 6.36
CA PHE A 162 24.02 26.33 6.01
C PHE A 162 25.21 27.24 6.38
N THR A 163 25.76 27.11 7.59
CA THR A 163 26.83 27.99 8.09
C THR A 163 28.14 27.87 7.31
N GLN A 164 28.49 26.68 6.82
CA GLN A 164 29.67 26.52 5.95
C GLN A 164 29.42 27.07 4.54
N ILE A 165 28.19 26.90 3.97
CA ILE A 165 27.81 27.57 2.73
C ILE A 165 27.89 29.09 2.89
N GLN A 166 27.37 29.63 3.98
CA GLN A 166 27.41 31.07 4.30
C GLN A 166 28.86 31.58 4.37
N THR A 167 29.75 30.81 4.99
CA THR A 167 31.17 31.15 5.06
C THR A 167 31.82 31.16 3.68
N ALA A 168 31.50 30.15 2.83
CA ALA A 168 32.02 30.08 1.45
C ALA A 168 31.53 31.25 0.59
N VAL A 169 30.23 31.60 0.70
CA VAL A 169 29.64 32.75 -0.03
C VAL A 169 30.22 34.07 0.49
N GLY A 170 30.46 34.21 1.82
CA GLY A 170 31.11 35.36 2.38
C GLY A 170 32.52 35.65 1.85
N ASN A 171 33.21 34.62 1.38
CA ASN A 171 34.51 34.68 0.78
C ASN A 171 34.49 34.85 -0.77
N LEU A 172 33.32 35.12 -1.38
CA LEU A 172 33.15 35.26 -2.85
C LEU A 172 34.10 36.23 -3.47
N ALA A 173 34.32 37.38 -2.84
CA ALA A 173 35.23 38.41 -3.36
C ALA A 173 36.67 37.93 -3.49
N THR A 174 37.11 37.03 -2.62
CA THR A 174 38.48 36.50 -2.60
C THR A 174 38.60 35.26 -3.50
N ASN A 175 37.63 34.39 -3.47
CA ASN A 175 37.70 33.09 -4.13
C ASN A 175 37.13 33.07 -5.55
N GLY A 176 36.28 34.07 -5.89
CA GLY A 176 35.56 34.13 -7.17
C GLY A 176 34.42 33.11 -7.25
N ALA A 177 33.57 33.24 -8.30
CA ALA A 177 32.37 32.42 -8.47
C ALA A 177 32.68 30.92 -8.58
N ALA A 178 33.61 30.53 -9.48
CA ALA A 178 33.91 29.11 -9.75
C ALA A 178 34.37 28.34 -8.51
N THR A 179 35.22 28.94 -7.68
CA THR A 179 35.66 28.29 -6.43
C THR A 179 34.53 28.25 -5.39
N THR A 180 33.74 29.30 -5.30
CA THR A 180 32.64 29.42 -4.36
C THR A 180 31.57 28.35 -4.67
N ILE A 181 31.13 28.24 -5.94
CA ILE A 181 30.12 27.24 -6.33
C ILE A 181 30.65 25.81 -6.12
N ALA A 182 31.91 25.52 -6.49
CA ALA A 182 32.50 24.21 -6.27
C ALA A 182 32.56 23.82 -4.77
N THR A 183 32.94 24.80 -3.92
CA THR A 183 33.00 24.60 -2.45
C THR A 183 31.60 24.34 -1.87
N THR A 184 30.61 25.16 -2.25
CA THR A 184 29.23 25.02 -1.74
C THR A 184 28.57 23.73 -2.23
N LEU A 185 28.81 23.30 -3.47
CA LEU A 185 28.39 21.98 -3.98
C LEU A 185 29.06 20.84 -3.21
N GLY A 186 30.34 20.95 -2.91
CA GLY A 186 31.06 19.97 -2.07
C GLY A 186 30.43 19.82 -0.68
N ILE A 187 30.00 20.94 -0.07
CA ILE A 187 29.27 20.95 1.22
C ILE A 187 27.91 20.24 1.06
N ALA A 188 27.15 20.58 0.00
CA ALA A 188 25.81 20.05 -0.23
C ALA A 188 25.80 18.56 -0.63
N SER A 189 26.84 18.09 -1.29
CA SER A 189 27.00 16.66 -1.66
C SER A 189 27.52 15.79 -0.52
N SER A 190 27.95 16.40 0.59
CA SER A 190 28.51 15.65 1.73
C SER A 190 27.50 14.66 2.32
N ASN A 191 27.97 13.42 2.55
CA ASN A 191 27.25 12.38 3.27
C ASN A 191 27.75 12.21 4.71
N THR A 192 28.69 13.06 5.14
CA THR A 192 29.19 13.02 6.53
C THR A 192 28.27 13.79 7.44
N LEU A 193 27.88 13.15 8.55
CA LEU A 193 26.97 13.76 9.52
C LEU A 193 27.63 14.86 10.35
N PRO A 194 26.88 15.85 10.85
CA PRO A 194 27.39 16.90 11.73
C PRO A 194 28.01 16.35 13.02
N SER A 195 27.52 15.25 13.54
CA SER A 195 28.04 14.59 14.75
C SER A 195 29.49 14.14 14.65
N VAL A 196 29.99 13.96 13.44
CA VAL A 196 31.38 13.58 13.12
C VAL A 196 32.11 14.63 12.28
N GLY A 197 31.65 15.90 12.37
CA GLY A 197 32.30 17.04 11.73
C GLY A 197 31.90 17.26 10.25
N GLY A 198 30.86 16.61 9.78
CA GLY A 198 30.33 16.78 8.41
C GLY A 198 29.23 17.82 8.31
N THR A 199 28.61 17.88 7.12
CA THR A 199 27.63 18.90 6.75
C THR A 199 26.28 18.35 6.30
N SER A 200 26.11 17.03 6.19
CA SER A 200 24.84 16.46 5.75
C SER A 200 23.67 16.88 6.62
N PRO A 201 22.63 17.51 6.08
CA PRO A 201 21.43 17.84 6.84
C PRO A 201 20.48 16.64 7.01
N PHE A 202 20.75 15.53 6.34
CA PHE A 202 19.89 14.36 6.33
C PHE A 202 20.19 13.38 7.47
N SER A 203 19.25 12.48 7.75
CA SER A 203 19.42 11.39 8.70
C SER A 203 20.57 10.45 8.35
N SER A 204 21.03 9.67 9.31
CA SER A 204 22.11 8.69 9.09
C SER A 204 21.78 7.65 8.02
N ALA A 205 20.52 7.24 7.93
CA ALA A 205 20.05 6.28 6.94
C ALA A 205 20.06 6.85 5.50
N LEU A 206 20.00 8.19 5.37
CA LEU A 206 20.00 8.91 4.10
C LEU A 206 21.34 9.58 3.77
N SER A 207 22.41 9.30 4.51
CA SER A 207 23.71 9.96 4.38
C SER A 207 24.91 9.00 4.30
N PRO A 208 25.13 8.27 3.18
CA PRO A 208 24.28 8.07 1.99
C PRO A 208 23.23 6.97 2.20
N PRO A 209 22.12 6.98 1.45
CA PRO A 209 21.19 5.86 1.50
C PRO A 209 21.82 4.61 0.86
N PRO A 210 21.55 3.41 1.41
CA PRO A 210 21.93 2.16 0.77
C PRO A 210 21.28 1.99 -0.61
N ALA A 211 21.85 1.13 -1.45
CA ALA A 211 21.22 0.75 -2.71
C ALA A 211 19.82 0.14 -2.46
N ASN A 212 18.85 0.50 -3.28
CA ASN A 212 17.46 0.04 -3.18
C ASN A 212 16.79 0.37 -1.82
N PHE A 213 17.12 1.52 -1.23
CA PHE A 213 16.59 1.96 0.07
C PHE A 213 15.15 2.50 0.01
N GLN A 214 14.52 2.51 -1.15
CA GLN A 214 13.12 2.89 -1.31
C GLN A 214 12.21 1.94 -0.51
N ALA A 215 11.05 2.44 -0.09
CA ALA A 215 10.00 1.59 0.43
C ALA A 215 9.54 0.61 -0.64
N SER A 216 9.26 -0.64 -0.26
CA SER A 216 8.78 -1.68 -1.16
C SER A 216 7.50 -2.29 -0.62
N ILE A 217 6.56 -2.57 -1.51
CA ILE A 217 5.30 -3.23 -1.20
C ILE A 217 5.15 -4.51 -2.01
N GLU A 218 4.49 -5.51 -1.43
CA GLU A 218 4.07 -6.69 -2.17
C GLU A 218 2.82 -6.38 -2.99
N THR A 219 2.88 -6.67 -4.28
CA THR A 219 1.81 -6.41 -5.27
C THR A 219 1.22 -7.68 -5.87
N GLY A 220 1.76 -8.84 -5.49
CA GLY A 220 1.33 -10.16 -5.98
C GLY A 220 2.22 -11.26 -5.44
N PRO A 221 1.91 -12.55 -5.71
CA PRO A 221 2.72 -13.67 -5.25
C PRO A 221 4.16 -13.59 -5.77
N GLY A 222 5.12 -13.31 -4.87
CA GLY A 222 6.53 -13.13 -5.21
C GLY A 222 6.84 -11.87 -6.03
N GLN A 223 5.91 -10.94 -6.15
CA GLN A 223 6.09 -9.66 -6.83
C GLN A 223 6.09 -8.51 -5.83
N SER A 224 7.06 -7.62 -5.98
CA SER A 224 7.15 -6.39 -5.20
C SER A 224 7.39 -5.19 -6.11
N ALA A 225 6.90 -4.03 -5.70
CA ALA A 225 7.17 -2.76 -6.35
C ALA A 225 7.86 -1.82 -5.36
N SER A 226 8.93 -1.16 -5.80
CA SER A 226 9.53 -0.05 -5.07
C SER A 226 8.65 1.19 -5.24
N VAL A 227 8.34 1.85 -4.13
CA VAL A 227 7.44 3.01 -4.10
C VAL A 227 8.07 4.15 -3.29
N GLY A 228 7.77 5.39 -3.67
CA GLY A 228 8.25 6.58 -2.98
C GLY A 228 9.60 7.09 -3.48
N LEU A 229 9.99 8.23 -2.94
CA LEU A 229 11.22 8.96 -3.24
C LEU A 229 12.08 9.05 -1.97
N LEU A 230 13.37 9.33 -2.16
CA LEU A 230 14.32 9.58 -1.07
C LEU A 230 14.66 11.08 -0.99
N ALA A 231 14.73 11.62 0.23
CA ALA A 231 15.05 13.03 0.45
C ALA A 231 16.47 13.42 0.00
N SER A 232 17.41 12.49 -0.07
CA SER A 232 18.82 12.78 -0.33
C SER A 232 19.36 12.23 -1.65
N ALA A 233 18.56 11.47 -2.41
CA ALA A 233 18.98 10.81 -3.63
C ALA A 233 17.85 10.75 -4.66
N ASN A 234 18.20 10.74 -5.93
CA ASN A 234 17.25 10.54 -7.02
C ASN A 234 16.80 9.07 -7.09
N THR A 235 15.60 8.84 -7.58
CA THR A 235 14.99 7.52 -7.70
C THR A 235 14.88 7.06 -9.15
N TYR A 236 14.24 7.85 -10.00
CA TYR A 236 13.95 7.52 -11.39
C TYR A 236 14.82 8.24 -12.38
N VAL A 237 15.52 9.31 -11.95
CA VAL A 237 16.30 10.16 -12.83
C VAL A 237 17.75 10.26 -12.36
N THR A 238 18.63 10.63 -13.28
CA THR A 238 20.00 11.03 -12.94
C THR A 238 20.11 12.52 -13.19
N SER A 239 20.40 13.30 -12.15
CA SER A 239 20.72 14.72 -12.32
C SER A 239 21.99 14.85 -13.13
N SER A 240 21.95 15.63 -14.18
CA SER A 240 23.06 15.85 -15.11
C SER A 240 23.24 17.34 -15.39
N GLY A 241 24.43 17.72 -15.79
CA GLY A 241 24.75 19.10 -16.08
C GLY A 241 25.81 19.68 -15.16
N PRO A 242 26.20 20.94 -15.38
CA PRO A 242 27.12 21.64 -14.49
C PRO A 242 26.39 21.99 -13.16
N TYR A 243 27.16 22.08 -12.08
CA TYR A 243 26.69 22.57 -10.78
C TYR A 243 25.59 21.72 -10.12
N THR A 244 25.67 20.38 -10.27
CA THR A 244 24.78 19.43 -9.57
C THR A 244 25.55 18.60 -8.54
N THR A 245 24.88 18.29 -7.42
CA THR A 245 25.32 17.31 -6.42
C THR A 245 25.02 15.87 -6.84
N GLY A 246 24.27 15.67 -7.94
CA GLY A 246 23.71 14.38 -8.36
C GLY A 246 22.33 14.09 -7.78
N SER A 247 21.79 14.97 -6.91
CA SER A 247 20.45 14.87 -6.32
C SER A 247 19.74 16.20 -6.44
N TYR A 248 18.58 16.21 -7.10
CA TYR A 248 17.77 17.42 -7.29
C TYR A 248 17.32 18.05 -5.97
N MET A 249 17.07 17.25 -4.92
CA MET A 249 16.72 17.76 -3.59
C MET A 249 17.90 18.50 -2.95
N ARG A 250 19.10 17.91 -3.04
CA ARG A 250 20.32 18.55 -2.55
C ARG A 250 20.64 19.81 -3.35
N ASP A 251 20.41 19.80 -4.67
CA ASP A 251 20.61 20.95 -5.55
C ASP A 251 19.65 22.09 -5.21
N LEU A 252 18.37 21.77 -4.93
CA LEU A 252 17.40 22.77 -4.45
C LEU A 252 17.82 23.37 -3.10
N MET A 253 18.15 22.53 -2.11
CA MET A 253 18.60 23.00 -0.79
C MET A 253 19.90 23.80 -0.90
N HIS A 254 20.82 23.38 -1.76
CA HIS A 254 22.07 24.09 -2.06
C HIS A 254 21.79 25.49 -2.63
N GLY A 255 20.96 25.58 -3.69
CA GLY A 255 20.60 26.87 -4.30
C GLY A 255 19.98 27.82 -3.31
N LEU A 256 19.01 27.34 -2.49
CA LEU A 256 18.38 28.13 -1.43
C LEU A 256 19.38 28.57 -0.37
N ALA A 257 20.31 27.70 0.04
CA ALA A 257 21.32 28.01 1.04
C ALA A 257 22.33 29.05 0.52
N VAL A 258 22.76 28.96 -0.75
CA VAL A 258 23.65 29.95 -1.36
C VAL A 258 22.96 31.31 -1.44
N ILE A 259 21.72 31.36 -1.95
CA ILE A 259 20.94 32.61 -2.04
C ILE A 259 20.66 33.17 -0.65
N GLY A 260 20.25 32.33 0.31
CA GLY A 260 19.99 32.70 1.70
C GLY A 260 21.22 33.20 2.46
N SER A 261 22.41 32.94 1.92
CA SER A 261 23.70 33.42 2.46
C SER A 261 24.17 34.74 1.87
N LEU A 262 23.48 35.25 0.83
CA LEU A 262 23.85 36.52 0.19
C LEU A 262 23.63 37.71 1.12
N THR A 263 24.50 38.70 0.99
CA THR A 263 24.45 40.00 1.70
C THR A 263 24.59 41.14 0.69
N SER A 264 24.29 42.34 1.10
CA SER A 264 24.58 43.55 0.29
C SER A 264 26.07 43.69 -0.07
N THR A 265 26.96 43.15 0.77
CA THR A 265 28.39 43.07 0.48
C THR A 265 28.70 42.09 -0.64
N SER A 266 28.05 40.90 -0.62
CA SER A 266 28.22 39.89 -1.67
C SER A 266 27.76 40.40 -3.04
N ALA A 267 26.70 41.22 -3.08
CA ALA A 267 26.15 41.78 -4.30
C ALA A 267 27.13 42.70 -5.03
N ASN A 268 28.09 43.30 -4.33
CA ASN A 268 29.13 44.13 -4.88
C ASN A 268 30.46 43.38 -5.10
N ALA A 269 30.50 42.11 -4.76
CA ALA A 269 31.72 41.30 -4.90
C ALA A 269 32.04 40.96 -6.39
N PRO A 270 33.29 40.97 -6.77
CA PRO A 270 33.71 40.34 -8.03
C PRO A 270 33.24 38.88 -8.07
N GLY A 271 32.63 38.48 -9.19
CA GLY A 271 32.08 37.12 -9.34
C GLY A 271 30.62 36.94 -8.89
N PHE A 272 29.96 37.96 -8.34
CA PHE A 272 28.55 37.86 -7.93
C PHE A 272 27.63 37.38 -9.05
N THR A 273 27.67 38.04 -10.21
CA THR A 273 26.86 37.67 -11.39
C THR A 273 27.14 36.21 -11.85
N GLY A 274 28.43 35.80 -11.82
CA GLY A 274 28.80 34.43 -12.11
C GLY A 274 28.19 33.41 -11.15
N LEU A 275 28.30 33.68 -9.85
CA LEU A 275 27.71 32.82 -8.83
C LEU A 275 26.17 32.70 -8.99
N ILE A 276 25.47 33.80 -9.22
CA ILE A 276 24.01 33.80 -9.47
C ILE A 276 23.66 32.96 -10.70
N SER A 277 24.40 33.13 -11.83
CA SER A 277 24.19 32.32 -13.04
C SER A 277 24.41 30.82 -12.80
N ASP A 278 25.42 30.46 -12.00
CA ASP A 278 25.76 29.08 -11.70
C ASP A 278 24.65 28.45 -10.82
N VAL A 279 24.15 29.17 -9.79
CA VAL A 279 23.05 28.76 -8.95
C VAL A 279 21.73 28.62 -9.71
N GLN A 280 21.46 29.58 -10.63
CA GLN A 280 20.28 29.51 -11.49
C GLN A 280 20.32 28.29 -12.42
N THR A 281 21.49 27.98 -12.98
CA THR A 281 21.69 26.77 -13.77
C THR A 281 21.43 25.50 -12.94
N SER A 282 21.94 25.45 -11.72
CA SER A 282 21.72 24.35 -10.79
C SER A 282 20.22 24.16 -10.47
N LEU A 283 19.52 25.27 -10.13
CA LEU A 283 18.07 25.23 -9.84
C LEU A 283 17.23 24.81 -11.05
N THR A 284 17.57 25.28 -12.25
CA THR A 284 16.90 24.87 -13.49
C THR A 284 17.07 23.38 -13.76
N GLY A 285 18.28 22.85 -13.51
CA GLY A 285 18.56 21.43 -13.56
C GLY A 285 17.74 20.63 -12.53
N ALA A 286 17.65 21.13 -11.31
CA ALA A 286 16.84 20.52 -10.24
C ALA A 286 15.35 20.49 -10.57
N ILE A 287 14.79 21.60 -11.10
CA ILE A 287 13.39 21.69 -11.54
C ILE A 287 13.10 20.65 -12.64
N SER A 288 13.98 20.55 -13.63
CA SER A 288 13.84 19.58 -14.71
C SER A 288 13.91 18.14 -14.20
N ALA A 289 14.82 17.86 -13.27
CA ALA A 289 14.94 16.55 -12.64
C ALA A 289 13.71 16.21 -11.77
N MET A 290 13.16 17.17 -11.01
CA MET A 290 11.91 17.00 -10.26
C MET A 290 10.73 16.64 -11.17
N ALA A 291 10.57 17.31 -12.32
CA ALA A 291 9.50 17.01 -13.26
C ALA A 291 9.62 15.59 -13.85
N ASN A 292 10.83 15.15 -14.16
CA ASN A 292 11.08 13.78 -14.64
C ASN A 292 10.86 12.74 -13.53
N GLU A 293 11.20 13.06 -12.30
CA GLU A 293 10.94 12.20 -11.12
C GLU A 293 9.44 12.03 -10.87
N GLU A 294 8.67 13.11 -10.98
CA GLU A 294 7.20 13.06 -10.93
C GLU A 294 6.63 12.19 -12.05
N GLY A 295 7.20 12.25 -13.25
CA GLY A 295 6.85 11.36 -14.36
C GLY A 295 7.08 9.88 -14.04
N GLY A 296 8.21 9.55 -13.41
CA GLY A 296 8.54 8.20 -12.94
C GLY A 296 7.56 7.70 -11.86
N LEU A 297 7.19 8.59 -10.91
CA LEU A 297 6.16 8.29 -9.92
C LEU A 297 4.80 8.03 -10.57
N GLY A 298 4.40 8.83 -11.56
CA GLY A 298 3.17 8.65 -12.31
C GLY A 298 3.13 7.28 -13.01
N ALA A 299 4.19 6.90 -13.70
CA ALA A 299 4.29 5.59 -14.34
C ALA A 299 4.21 4.43 -13.32
N THR A 300 4.81 4.60 -12.14
CA THR A 300 4.67 3.61 -11.04
C THR A 300 3.23 3.51 -10.56
N GLN A 301 2.55 4.64 -10.37
CA GLN A 301 1.15 4.70 -9.96
C GLN A 301 0.22 4.01 -10.98
N ASP A 302 0.44 4.24 -12.27
CA ASP A 302 -0.32 3.60 -13.35
C ASP A 302 -0.12 2.07 -13.34
N SER A 303 1.12 1.61 -13.15
CA SER A 303 1.44 0.18 -13.03
C SER A 303 0.77 -0.47 -11.82
N LEU A 304 0.78 0.19 -10.67
CA LEU A 304 0.10 -0.27 -9.46
C LEU A 304 -1.42 -0.33 -9.65
N THR A 305 -2.00 0.66 -10.31
CA THR A 305 -3.43 0.71 -10.61
C THR A 305 -3.84 -0.42 -11.56
N ALA A 306 -3.04 -0.71 -12.59
CA ALA A 306 -3.26 -1.85 -13.48
C ALA A 306 -3.19 -3.18 -12.73
N SER A 307 -2.21 -3.34 -11.83
CA SER A 307 -2.07 -4.53 -10.99
C SER A 307 -3.27 -4.72 -10.06
N SER A 308 -3.73 -3.66 -9.41
CA SER A 308 -4.93 -3.67 -8.55
C SER A 308 -6.19 -4.09 -9.33
N THR A 309 -6.35 -3.56 -10.54
CA THR A 309 -7.47 -3.93 -11.43
C THR A 309 -7.41 -5.42 -11.80
N THR A 310 -6.23 -5.93 -12.14
CA THR A 310 -6.03 -7.34 -12.45
C THR A 310 -6.38 -8.24 -11.26
N LEU A 311 -5.88 -7.91 -10.06
CA LEU A 311 -6.19 -8.63 -8.82
C LEU A 311 -7.69 -8.59 -8.49
N GLY A 312 -8.35 -7.47 -8.72
CA GLY A 312 -9.80 -7.32 -8.55
C GLY A 312 -10.60 -8.25 -9.49
N ASN A 313 -10.19 -8.34 -10.76
CA ASN A 313 -10.79 -9.24 -11.73
C ASN A 313 -10.59 -10.70 -11.35
N VAL A 314 -9.39 -11.08 -10.92
CA VAL A 314 -9.09 -12.44 -10.41
C VAL A 314 -9.95 -12.75 -9.18
N THR A 315 -10.01 -11.83 -8.21
CA THR A 315 -10.84 -11.99 -7.02
C THR A 315 -12.32 -12.20 -7.37
N THR A 316 -12.85 -11.46 -8.33
CA THR A 316 -14.24 -11.64 -8.81
C THR A 316 -14.46 -13.03 -9.44
N ALA A 317 -13.50 -13.51 -10.23
CA ALA A 317 -13.56 -14.85 -10.81
C ALA A 317 -13.50 -15.95 -9.73
N LEU A 318 -12.63 -15.80 -8.73
CA LEU A 318 -12.53 -16.70 -7.58
C LEU A 318 -13.82 -16.71 -6.75
N GLN A 319 -14.41 -15.54 -6.48
CA GLN A 319 -15.70 -15.41 -5.80
C GLN A 319 -16.81 -16.13 -6.55
N THR A 320 -16.82 -16.04 -7.88
CA THR A 320 -17.79 -16.80 -8.72
C THR A 320 -17.62 -18.31 -8.54
N GLN A 321 -16.35 -18.79 -8.44
CA GLN A 321 -16.08 -20.22 -8.18
C GLN A 321 -16.52 -20.62 -6.76
N VAL A 322 -16.27 -19.78 -5.75
CA VAL A 322 -16.76 -19.99 -4.37
C VAL A 322 -18.26 -20.07 -4.37
N SER A 323 -18.97 -19.12 -5.02
CA SER A 323 -20.44 -19.17 -5.14
C SER A 323 -20.93 -20.45 -5.81
N SER A 324 -20.24 -20.96 -6.82
CA SER A 324 -20.61 -22.23 -7.46
C SER A 324 -20.50 -23.46 -6.55
N ILE A 325 -19.69 -23.37 -5.49
CA ILE A 325 -19.53 -24.44 -4.46
C ILE A 325 -20.49 -24.23 -3.30
N GLN A 326 -20.70 -23.01 -2.87
CA GLN A 326 -21.44 -22.67 -1.67
C GLN A 326 -22.93 -22.44 -1.92
N ASP A 327 -23.32 -21.89 -3.08
CA ASP A 327 -24.69 -21.48 -3.34
C ASP A 327 -25.56 -22.66 -3.81
N VAL A 328 -26.79 -22.70 -3.33
CA VAL A 328 -27.78 -23.69 -3.79
C VAL A 328 -28.54 -23.17 -5.01
N ASN A 329 -28.98 -24.10 -5.85
CA ASN A 329 -30.02 -23.77 -6.82
C ASN A 329 -31.37 -23.65 -6.09
N MET A 330 -31.78 -22.41 -5.78
CA MET A 330 -32.97 -22.13 -4.98
C MET A 330 -34.25 -22.78 -5.55
N ALA A 331 -34.41 -22.79 -6.87
CA ALA A 331 -35.59 -23.41 -7.52
C ALA A 331 -35.63 -24.91 -7.25
N GLN A 332 -34.48 -25.59 -7.37
CA GLN A 332 -34.36 -27.02 -7.09
C GLN A 332 -34.55 -27.30 -5.58
N THR A 333 -33.95 -26.48 -4.72
CA THR A 333 -34.06 -26.63 -3.25
C THR A 333 -35.52 -26.50 -2.76
N LEU A 334 -36.26 -25.49 -3.26
CA LEU A 334 -37.68 -25.30 -2.94
C LEU A 334 -38.54 -26.43 -3.48
N SER A 335 -38.27 -26.94 -4.68
CA SER A 335 -38.96 -28.09 -5.23
C SER A 335 -38.72 -29.35 -4.39
N ASN A 336 -37.48 -29.62 -4.00
CA ASN A 336 -37.12 -30.73 -3.12
C ASN A 336 -37.75 -30.57 -1.73
N LEU A 337 -37.78 -29.37 -1.16
CA LEU A 337 -38.41 -29.06 0.12
C LEU A 337 -39.88 -29.46 0.11
N THR A 338 -40.64 -29.06 -0.94
CA THR A 338 -42.08 -29.40 -1.07
C THR A 338 -42.29 -30.91 -1.21
N MET A 339 -41.41 -31.58 -1.98
CA MET A 339 -41.44 -33.03 -2.16
C MET A 339 -41.22 -33.75 -0.82
N VAL A 340 -40.19 -33.36 -0.05
CA VAL A 340 -39.84 -33.97 1.23
C VAL A 340 -40.90 -33.69 2.28
N GLN A 341 -41.53 -32.50 2.29
CA GLN A 341 -42.71 -32.21 3.13
C GLN A 341 -43.87 -33.17 2.85
N THR A 342 -44.16 -33.39 1.56
CA THR A 342 -45.21 -34.33 1.16
C THR A 342 -44.86 -35.77 1.57
N GLN A 343 -43.61 -36.17 1.42
CA GLN A 343 -43.12 -37.49 1.83
C GLN A 343 -43.22 -37.70 3.36
N LEU A 344 -42.87 -36.65 4.14
CA LEU A 344 -42.99 -36.69 5.59
C LEU A 344 -44.46 -36.86 6.05
N GLN A 345 -45.39 -36.10 5.44
CA GLN A 345 -46.81 -36.22 5.68
C GLN A 345 -47.34 -37.63 5.35
N ALA A 346 -46.89 -38.21 4.22
CA ALA A 346 -47.25 -39.59 3.83
C ALA A 346 -46.70 -40.60 4.83
N SER A 347 -45.45 -40.43 5.30
CA SER A 347 -44.80 -41.30 6.29
C SER A 347 -45.60 -41.32 7.64
N PHE A 348 -46.01 -40.12 8.11
CA PHE A 348 -46.82 -40.05 9.34
C PHE A 348 -48.20 -40.71 9.19
N LYS A 349 -48.86 -40.58 8.01
CA LYS A 349 -50.13 -41.28 7.73
C LYS A 349 -49.92 -42.79 7.71
N LEU A 350 -48.82 -43.28 7.14
CA LEU A 350 -48.49 -44.68 7.09
C LEU A 350 -48.23 -45.25 8.52
N ILE A 351 -47.45 -44.54 9.31
CA ILE A 351 -47.20 -44.91 10.73
C ILE A 351 -48.53 -45.03 11.53
N ALA A 352 -49.40 -44.00 11.36
CA ALA A 352 -50.70 -44.01 12.01
C ALA A 352 -51.59 -45.20 11.55
N SER A 353 -51.57 -45.55 10.25
CA SER A 353 -52.33 -46.69 9.75
C SER A 353 -51.80 -48.05 10.25
N VAL A 354 -50.47 -48.20 10.36
CA VAL A 354 -49.86 -49.43 10.92
C VAL A 354 -50.13 -49.55 12.39
N GLN A 355 -50.13 -48.47 13.15
CA GLN A 355 -50.50 -48.45 14.58
C GLN A 355 -51.98 -48.88 14.80
N SER A 356 -52.90 -48.36 13.97
CA SER A 356 -54.33 -48.73 14.05
C SER A 356 -54.58 -50.20 13.71
N LEU A 357 -53.86 -50.73 12.72
CA LEU A 357 -53.95 -52.18 12.36
C LEU A 357 -53.38 -53.11 13.45
N SER A 358 -52.27 -52.63 14.10
CA SER A 358 -51.68 -53.37 15.23
C SER A 358 -52.66 -53.47 16.47
N LEU A 359 -53.39 -52.35 16.77
CA LEU A 359 -54.35 -52.30 17.87
C LEU A 359 -55.60 -53.16 17.57
N ALA A 360 -56.05 -53.19 16.31
CA ALA A 360 -57.24 -54.00 15.92
C ALA A 360 -56.99 -55.50 15.94
N ASN A 361 -55.73 -55.97 15.95
CA ASN A 361 -55.39 -57.38 16.13
C ASN A 361 -55.28 -57.83 17.61
N TYR A 362 -55.43 -56.92 18.53
CA TYR A 362 -55.28 -57.17 19.98
C TYR A 362 -56.67 -57.09 20.77
N VAL A 363 -57.74 -56.70 20.09
CA VAL A 363 -59.10 -56.66 20.55
C VAL A 363 -59.93 -57.78 19.90
#